data_e40103a0d5b8de9668b1386f5f4e8abb
#
_entry.id   e40103a0d5b8de9668b1386f5f4e8abb
#
_cell.length_a   1.000
_cell.length_b   1.000
_cell.length_c   1.000
_cell.angle_alpha   90.00
_cell.angle_beta   90.00
_cell.angle_gamma   90.00
#
_symmetry.space_group_name_H-M   'P 1'
#
loop_
_entity.id
_entity.type
_entity.pdbx_description
1 polymer ?
#
loop_
_entity_poly.entity_id
_entity_poly.type
_entity_poly.pdbx_seq_one_letter_code
_entity_poly.pdbx_strand_id
1 'polypeptide(L)'
;MLDGCGTFFQAADFAPEGCGPIIAAVSGDRTTANALATGTFIPRGPSDYPHDGGQYGLAVRKVLESLNDAELGLYYANYHSRFASFNGTAVTARGLSNFKTASYNSVYPEDIRLFGISLSGVVGGTAVFGELSFRPNQPLGFNGNDTVQFLLRSPNTPFTAPGVTPALGAPIEGYARKPVSQFSLGATDTVANVLGANRLALAAEAAVNHIADLGDERFGRGGAYGRSELSTGAYNPANPASFCISPGTANLDPGQIANLNANNCNDNRGFFTDWSWGYRLRGALSYEGLLPSTVVTPSINFRHDVDGYGPNFQEGQKAVGLSLLFEYRNDYSLEFAYNDFFGSNDFTTLDDRDFASVNLKVSF
;
A
#
# COMPACT_ATOMS: atom_id res chain seq x y z
N MET A 1 4.85 -8.57 -3.99
CA MET A 1 4.47 -7.91 -5.25
C MET A 1 3.01 -8.22 -5.47
N LEU A 2 2.13 -7.33 -5.07
CA LEU A 2 0.71 -7.46 -5.38
C LEU A 2 0.56 -6.91 -6.79
N ASP A 3 0.50 -7.79 -7.79
CA ASP A 3 -0.12 -7.44 -9.03
C ASP A 3 -1.49 -6.88 -8.69
N GLY A 4 -1.82 -5.67 -9.13
CA GLY A 4 -3.09 -5.01 -8.87
C GLY A 4 -4.33 -5.79 -9.35
N CYS A 5 -4.16 -7.04 -9.61
CA CYS A 5 -5.10 -8.00 -10.14
C CYS A 5 -5.74 -8.90 -9.08
N GLY A 6 -5.13 -9.04 -7.91
CA GLY A 6 -5.50 -10.09 -6.96
C GLY A 6 -6.65 -9.78 -6.03
N THR A 7 -7.17 -8.56 -5.99
CA THR A 7 -8.07 -8.15 -4.91
C THR A 7 -9.53 -8.01 -5.30
N PHE A 8 -9.90 -8.13 -6.57
CA PHE A 8 -11.22 -7.72 -6.97
C PHE A 8 -12.26 -8.84 -7.05
N PHE A 9 -11.87 -10.03 -7.42
CA PHE A 9 -12.78 -11.17 -7.48
C PHE A 9 -11.96 -12.46 -7.40
N GLN A 10 -12.37 -13.41 -6.58
CA GLN A 10 -11.82 -14.75 -6.59
C GLN A 10 -12.21 -15.45 -7.91
N ALA A 11 -11.39 -15.28 -8.94
CA ALA A 11 -11.41 -16.19 -10.06
C ALA A 11 -10.40 -17.29 -9.78
N ALA A 12 -10.85 -18.53 -9.71
CA ALA A 12 -10.03 -19.69 -9.37
C ALA A 12 -8.99 -20.08 -10.43
N ASP A 13 -8.99 -19.41 -11.59
CA ASP A 13 -8.15 -19.75 -12.73
C ASP A 13 -7.40 -18.50 -13.23
N PHE A 14 -6.32 -18.14 -12.54
CA PHE A 14 -5.38 -17.14 -13.05
C PHE A 14 -4.37 -17.83 -13.98
N ALA A 15 -4.33 -17.39 -15.22
CA ALA A 15 -3.19 -17.69 -16.07
C ALA A 15 -1.91 -17.08 -15.47
N PRO A 16 -0.73 -17.76 -15.53
CA PRO A 16 0.51 -17.32 -14.88
C PRO A 16 1.04 -15.95 -15.35
N GLU A 17 0.50 -15.40 -16.41
CA GLU A 17 1.01 -14.21 -17.08
C GLU A 17 0.12 -12.96 -16.93
N GLY A 18 -0.87 -12.97 -16.06
CA GLY A 18 -1.68 -11.77 -15.86
C GLY A 18 -3.07 -12.02 -15.30
N CYS A 19 -3.72 -10.93 -14.99
CA CYS A 19 -5.08 -10.93 -14.48
C CYS A 19 -6.04 -11.48 -15.51
N GLY A 20 -6.86 -12.40 -15.10
CA GLY A 20 -8.02 -12.87 -15.87
C GLY A 20 -9.12 -11.80 -15.97
N PRO A 21 -10.22 -12.09 -16.63
CA PRO A 21 -11.37 -11.21 -16.69
C PRO A 21 -11.97 -11.00 -15.30
N ILE A 22 -12.42 -9.78 -15.01
CA ILE A 22 -13.23 -9.49 -13.83
C ILE A 22 -14.62 -10.09 -14.06
N ILE A 23 -15.00 -11.04 -13.22
CA ILE A 23 -16.30 -11.71 -13.32
C ILE A 23 -17.30 -11.00 -12.42
N ALA A 24 -18.38 -10.49 -13.00
CA ALA A 24 -19.50 -10.00 -12.22
C ALA A 24 -20.40 -11.19 -11.84
N ALA A 25 -20.48 -11.48 -10.57
CA ALA A 25 -21.38 -12.52 -10.06
C ALA A 25 -22.84 -12.00 -10.09
N VAL A 26 -23.56 -12.26 -11.15
CA VAL A 26 -24.92 -11.75 -11.35
C VAL A 26 -25.99 -12.80 -11.02
N SER A 27 -25.62 -14.07 -10.98
CA SER A 27 -26.55 -15.17 -10.69
C SER A 27 -25.78 -16.33 -10.11
N GLY A 28 -25.91 -16.65 -8.86
CA GLY A 28 -25.43 -17.84 -8.11
C GLY A 28 -24.29 -18.72 -8.67
N ASP A 29 -24.09 -18.76 -9.97
CA ASP A 29 -23.01 -19.47 -10.64
C ASP A 29 -21.90 -18.48 -11.04
N ARG A 30 -20.80 -18.56 -10.32
CA ARG A 30 -19.59 -17.73 -10.50
C ARG A 30 -18.52 -18.38 -11.37
N THR A 31 -18.86 -19.40 -12.12
CA THR A 31 -17.89 -20.03 -12.97
C THR A 31 -17.50 -19.09 -14.12
N THR A 32 -16.23 -19.13 -14.48
CA THR A 32 -15.71 -18.42 -15.66
C THR A 32 -16.52 -18.78 -16.90
N ALA A 33 -16.93 -20.03 -17.04
CA ALA A 33 -17.73 -20.50 -18.16
C ALA A 33 -19.09 -19.82 -18.24
N ASN A 34 -19.79 -19.65 -17.12
CA ASN A 34 -21.08 -18.96 -17.09
C ASN A 34 -20.94 -17.46 -17.36
N ALA A 35 -19.94 -16.81 -16.78
CA ALA A 35 -19.65 -15.40 -17.02
C ALA A 35 -19.35 -15.12 -18.50
N LEU A 36 -18.56 -15.98 -19.15
CA LEU A 36 -18.27 -15.90 -20.58
C LEU A 36 -19.54 -16.10 -21.44
N ALA A 37 -20.38 -17.10 -21.09
CA ALA A 37 -21.62 -17.39 -21.80
C ALA A 37 -22.65 -16.24 -21.69
N THR A 38 -22.74 -15.62 -20.52
CA THR A 38 -23.71 -14.55 -20.24
C THR A 38 -23.19 -13.14 -20.56
N GLY A 39 -21.88 -12.97 -20.81
CA GLY A 39 -21.28 -11.67 -21.05
C GLY A 39 -21.14 -10.80 -19.78
N THR A 40 -21.20 -11.42 -18.60
CA THR A 40 -21.13 -10.76 -17.30
C THR A 40 -19.69 -10.70 -16.78
N PHE A 41 -18.77 -10.29 -17.63
CA PHE A 41 -17.35 -10.13 -17.29
C PHE A 41 -16.78 -8.88 -17.93
N ILE A 42 -15.72 -8.34 -17.34
CA ILE A 42 -14.93 -7.23 -17.90
C ILE A 42 -13.61 -7.81 -18.38
N PRO A 43 -13.34 -7.82 -19.70
CA PRO A 43 -12.08 -8.31 -20.22
C PRO A 43 -10.92 -7.42 -19.82
N ARG A 44 -9.75 -8.04 -19.64
CA ARG A 44 -8.49 -7.32 -19.48
C ARG A 44 -7.96 -6.90 -20.85
N GLY A 45 -7.63 -5.62 -20.98
CA GLY A 45 -6.87 -5.06 -22.09
C GLY A 45 -5.35 -5.22 -21.88
N PRO A 46 -4.55 -4.86 -22.89
CA PRO A 46 -3.09 -4.83 -22.77
C PRO A 46 -2.65 -3.84 -21.71
N SER A 47 -1.57 -4.18 -20.99
CA SER A 47 -0.95 -3.25 -20.04
C SER A 47 -0.29 -2.10 -20.78
N ASP A 48 -0.38 -0.92 -20.21
CA ASP A 48 0.28 0.29 -20.67
C ASP A 48 1.55 0.51 -19.84
N TYR A 49 2.67 0.10 -20.41
CA TYR A 49 3.98 0.22 -19.75
C TYR A 49 4.59 1.58 -20.03
N PRO A 50 5.38 2.12 -19.08
CA PRO A 50 6.01 3.41 -19.26
C PRO A 50 7.10 3.35 -20.32
N HIS A 51 7.43 4.48 -20.89
CA HIS A 51 8.58 4.61 -21.81
C HIS A 51 9.90 4.29 -21.12
N ASP A 52 10.87 3.78 -21.86
CA ASP A 52 12.20 3.50 -21.33
C ASP A 52 12.97 4.77 -20.94
N GLY A 53 12.65 5.91 -21.53
CA GLY A 53 13.27 7.21 -21.28
C GLY A 53 12.49 8.07 -20.30
N GLY A 54 12.96 9.31 -20.09
CA GLY A 54 12.26 10.30 -19.27
C GLY A 54 12.54 10.21 -17.76
N GLN A 55 13.34 9.23 -17.32
CA GLN A 55 13.71 9.09 -15.91
C GLN A 55 15.11 9.63 -15.66
N TYR A 56 15.23 10.59 -14.77
CA TYR A 56 16.49 11.23 -14.40
C TYR A 56 16.41 11.81 -13.00
N GLY A 57 17.58 12.05 -12.41
CA GLY A 57 17.68 12.66 -11.09
C GLY A 57 18.95 13.46 -10.92
N LEU A 58 18.91 14.41 -10.02
CA LEU A 58 20.04 15.21 -9.58
C LEU A 58 20.10 15.20 -8.05
N ALA A 59 21.28 15.00 -7.51
CA ALA A 59 21.57 15.13 -6.10
C ALA A 59 22.77 16.06 -5.90
N VAL A 60 22.62 17.03 -5.02
CA VAL A 60 23.69 17.92 -4.58
C VAL A 60 23.83 17.78 -3.07
N ARG A 61 25.05 17.52 -2.60
CA ARG A 61 25.36 17.38 -1.17
C ARG A 61 26.43 18.36 -0.77
N LYS A 62 26.30 18.92 0.41
CA LYS A 62 27.26 19.87 0.97
C LYS A 62 27.46 19.61 2.46
N VAL A 63 28.69 19.48 2.87
CA VAL A 63 29.06 19.47 4.29
C VAL A 63 29.04 20.90 4.80
N LEU A 64 28.41 21.12 5.95
CA LEU A 64 28.24 22.39 6.64
C LEU A 64 29.17 22.41 7.87
N GLU A 65 30.38 22.88 7.69
CA GLU A 65 31.40 22.96 8.78
C GLU A 65 30.88 23.79 9.99
N SER A 66 30.07 24.81 9.73
CA SER A 66 29.45 25.63 10.78
C SER A 66 28.40 24.91 11.64
N LEU A 67 27.91 23.74 11.19
CA LEU A 67 26.94 22.91 11.90
C LEU A 67 27.54 21.53 12.27
N ASN A 68 28.79 21.56 12.74
CA ASN A 68 29.50 20.35 13.18
C ASN A 68 29.57 19.28 12.08
N ASP A 69 29.95 19.70 10.88
CA ASP A 69 30.10 18.87 9.68
C ASP A 69 28.78 18.15 9.24
N ALA A 70 27.63 18.73 9.56
CA ALA A 70 26.36 18.21 9.09
C ALA A 70 26.29 18.21 7.55
N GLU A 71 25.75 17.15 6.96
CA GLU A 71 25.52 17.06 5.52
C GLU A 71 24.13 17.56 5.16
N LEU A 72 24.06 18.57 4.29
CA LEU A 72 22.84 19.02 3.61
C LEU A 72 22.75 18.36 2.26
N GLY A 73 21.63 17.70 1.96
CA GLY A 73 21.29 17.13 0.67
C GLY A 73 20.13 17.85 0.00
N LEU A 74 20.22 18.07 -1.31
CA LEU A 74 19.14 18.57 -2.17
C LEU A 74 18.95 17.59 -3.31
N TYR A 75 17.69 17.22 -3.59
CA TYR A 75 17.37 16.17 -4.54
C TYR A 75 16.25 16.61 -5.48
N TYR A 76 16.39 16.24 -6.73
CA TYR A 76 15.32 16.28 -7.71
C TYR A 76 15.30 14.97 -8.50
N ALA A 77 14.12 14.43 -8.75
CA ALA A 77 13.95 13.28 -9.62
C ALA A 77 12.67 13.41 -10.45
N ASN A 78 12.73 12.94 -11.70
CA ASN A 78 11.58 12.63 -12.53
C ASN A 78 11.62 11.14 -12.83
N TYR A 79 10.57 10.41 -12.50
CA TYR A 79 10.55 8.96 -12.62
C TYR A 79 9.14 8.45 -12.96
N HIS A 80 9.07 7.20 -13.42
CA HIS A 80 7.82 6.51 -13.71
C HIS A 80 7.46 5.59 -12.55
N SER A 81 6.15 5.40 -12.33
CA SER A 81 5.68 4.49 -11.29
C SER A 81 6.15 3.07 -11.56
N ARG A 82 6.62 2.40 -10.53
CA ARG A 82 6.91 0.96 -10.53
C ARG A 82 5.70 0.13 -10.08
N PHE A 83 4.66 0.81 -9.62
CA PHE A 83 3.40 0.18 -9.22
C PHE A 83 2.35 0.49 -10.27
N ALA A 84 1.65 -0.56 -10.70
CA ALA A 84 0.56 -0.41 -11.63
C ALA A 84 -0.64 0.28 -10.96
N SER A 85 -1.26 1.18 -11.70
CA SER A 85 -2.60 1.69 -11.43
C SER A 85 -3.61 0.97 -12.32
N PHE A 86 -4.88 1.06 -11.97
CA PHE A 86 -5.98 0.42 -12.67
C PHE A 86 -6.68 1.46 -13.55
N ASN A 87 -6.66 1.27 -14.87
CA ASN A 87 -7.42 2.08 -15.82
C ASN A 87 -8.44 1.20 -16.57
N GLY A 88 -9.34 1.81 -17.29
CA GLY A 88 -10.27 1.05 -18.13
C GLY A 88 -11.08 1.89 -19.09
N THR A 89 -12.02 1.22 -19.76
CA THR A 89 -12.99 1.83 -20.67
C THR A 89 -14.39 1.46 -20.21
N ALA A 90 -15.26 2.44 -20.09
CA ALA A 90 -16.64 2.21 -19.70
C ALA A 90 -17.40 1.36 -20.74
N VAL A 91 -18.45 0.67 -20.30
CA VAL A 91 -19.32 -0.10 -21.21
C VAL A 91 -19.80 0.74 -22.38
N THR A 92 -19.86 0.13 -23.57
CA THR A 92 -20.35 0.80 -24.79
C THR A 92 -21.87 0.67 -24.97
N ALA A 93 -22.52 -0.19 -24.18
CA ALA A 93 -23.97 -0.36 -24.17
C ALA A 93 -24.45 -0.64 -22.73
N ARG A 94 -25.73 -0.32 -22.47
CA ARG A 94 -26.34 -0.58 -21.14
C ARG A 94 -26.81 -2.04 -21.05
N GLY A 95 -26.86 -2.55 -19.83
CA GLY A 95 -27.37 -3.88 -19.50
C GLY A 95 -26.28 -4.86 -19.08
N LEU A 96 -26.65 -5.83 -18.25
CA LEU A 96 -25.73 -6.78 -17.63
C LEU A 96 -24.95 -7.61 -18.65
N SER A 97 -25.57 -8.05 -19.74
CA SER A 97 -24.92 -8.81 -20.80
C SER A 97 -23.89 -8.01 -21.62
N ASN A 98 -23.78 -6.68 -21.34
CA ASN A 98 -22.86 -5.79 -22.03
C ASN A 98 -21.62 -5.46 -21.19
N PHE A 99 -21.44 -6.07 -20.03
CA PHE A 99 -20.22 -5.87 -19.21
C PHE A 99 -18.96 -6.20 -20.00
N LYS A 100 -19.01 -7.20 -20.88
CA LYS A 100 -17.92 -7.56 -21.81
C LYS A 100 -17.50 -6.45 -22.76
N THR A 101 -18.29 -5.37 -22.87
CA THR A 101 -17.95 -4.20 -23.70
C THR A 101 -17.14 -3.14 -22.94
N ALA A 102 -17.04 -3.27 -21.63
CA ALA A 102 -16.03 -2.56 -20.84
C ALA A 102 -14.67 -3.26 -20.98
N SER A 103 -13.62 -2.60 -20.58
CA SER A 103 -12.31 -3.23 -20.42
C SER A 103 -11.56 -2.58 -19.27
N TYR A 104 -10.57 -3.29 -18.73
CA TYR A 104 -9.62 -2.73 -17.77
C TYR A 104 -8.19 -3.07 -18.17
N ASN A 105 -7.24 -2.27 -17.74
CA ASN A 105 -5.81 -2.49 -17.98
C ASN A 105 -4.97 -1.95 -16.82
N SER A 106 -3.77 -2.49 -16.69
CA SER A 106 -2.75 -1.93 -15.83
C SER A 106 -2.01 -0.81 -16.55
N VAL A 107 -1.84 0.33 -15.89
CA VAL A 107 -1.07 1.47 -16.38
C VAL A 107 -0.02 1.84 -15.34
N TYR A 108 1.12 2.29 -15.79
CA TYR A 108 2.21 2.77 -14.93
C TYR A 108 2.36 4.27 -15.12
N PRO A 109 1.82 5.11 -14.21
CA PRO A 109 1.88 6.56 -14.36
C PRO A 109 3.30 7.08 -14.51
N GLU A 110 3.52 7.90 -15.53
CA GLU A 110 4.81 8.49 -15.87
C GLU A 110 5.02 9.87 -15.24
N ASP A 111 6.26 10.37 -15.30
CA ASP A 111 6.64 11.75 -14.98
C ASP A 111 6.23 12.21 -13.57
N ILE A 112 6.47 11.35 -12.59
CA ILE A 112 6.33 11.70 -11.17
C ILE A 112 7.55 12.52 -10.78
N ARG A 113 7.32 13.76 -10.37
CA ARG A 113 8.37 14.66 -9.91
C ARG A 113 8.54 14.56 -8.40
N LEU A 114 9.80 14.52 -7.96
CA LEU A 114 10.16 14.52 -6.55
C LEU A 114 11.19 15.63 -6.30
N PHE A 115 10.93 16.42 -5.28
CA PHE A 115 11.86 17.37 -4.69
C PHE A 115 12.14 16.89 -3.26
N GLY A 116 13.42 16.91 -2.87
CA GLY A 116 13.83 16.46 -1.54
C GLY A 116 14.89 17.38 -0.96
N ILE A 117 14.85 17.52 0.37
CA ILE A 117 15.89 18.13 1.18
C ILE A 117 16.17 17.22 2.37
N SER A 118 17.43 16.98 2.68
CA SER A 118 17.83 16.22 3.86
C SER A 118 18.92 16.96 4.65
N LEU A 119 18.94 16.74 5.95
CA LEU A 119 20.01 17.17 6.84
C LEU A 119 20.36 16.03 7.78
N SER A 120 21.65 15.68 7.85
CA SER A 120 22.15 14.68 8.77
C SER A 120 23.42 15.15 9.46
N GLY A 121 23.61 14.74 10.71
CA GLY A 121 24.76 15.16 11.50
C GLY A 121 24.82 14.44 12.83
N VAL A 122 25.76 14.86 13.70
CA VAL A 122 25.94 14.29 15.03
C VAL A 122 25.70 15.36 16.09
N VAL A 123 24.81 15.08 17.03
CA VAL A 123 24.47 15.94 18.16
C VAL A 123 24.70 15.18 19.46
N GLY A 124 25.68 15.63 20.27
CA GLY A 124 25.96 15.02 21.57
C GLY A 124 26.42 13.55 21.51
N GLY A 125 26.92 13.09 20.36
CA GLY A 125 27.31 11.70 20.10
C GLY A 125 26.26 10.87 19.37
N THR A 126 25.01 11.32 19.33
CA THR A 126 23.90 10.67 18.62
C THR A 126 23.84 11.15 17.18
N ALA A 127 23.81 10.24 16.21
CA ALA A 127 23.58 10.60 14.82
C ALA A 127 22.09 10.89 14.61
N VAL A 128 21.79 12.06 14.01
CA VAL A 128 20.43 12.52 13.74
C VAL A 128 20.28 12.83 12.26
N PHE A 129 19.09 12.59 11.72
CA PHE A 129 18.78 12.89 10.33
C PHE A 129 17.33 13.33 10.20
N GLY A 130 17.09 14.20 9.24
CA GLY A 130 15.74 14.63 8.85
C GLY A 130 15.64 14.77 7.34
N GLU A 131 14.47 14.47 6.81
CA GLU A 131 14.19 14.57 5.38
C GLU A 131 12.80 15.14 5.16
N LEU A 132 12.69 16.04 4.18
CA LEU A 132 11.44 16.51 3.63
C LEU A 132 11.42 16.18 2.15
N SER A 133 10.40 15.48 1.69
CA SER A 133 10.15 15.24 0.27
C SER A 133 8.79 15.78 -0.15
N PHE A 134 8.72 16.25 -1.39
CA PHE A 134 7.52 16.78 -2.01
C PHE A 134 7.34 16.23 -3.42
N ARG A 135 6.16 15.66 -3.68
CA ARG A 135 5.74 15.15 -4.98
C ARG A 135 4.48 15.89 -5.41
N PRO A 136 4.57 16.88 -6.32
CA PRO A 136 3.41 17.68 -6.71
C PRO A 136 2.35 16.89 -7.48
N ASN A 137 2.68 15.73 -7.98
CA ASN A 137 1.84 14.96 -8.90
C ASN A 137 1.92 13.44 -8.61
N GLN A 138 1.92 13.05 -7.35
CA GLN A 138 1.89 11.65 -6.94
C GLN A 138 0.59 10.98 -7.41
N PRO A 139 0.63 9.90 -8.19
CA PRO A 139 -0.59 9.14 -8.51
C PRO A 139 -1.09 8.40 -7.28
N LEU A 140 -2.36 8.60 -6.95
CA LEU A 140 -3.07 7.90 -5.90
C LEU A 140 -4.23 7.12 -6.52
N GLY A 141 -4.27 5.80 -6.26
CA GLY A 141 -5.29 4.92 -6.80
C GLY A 141 -6.63 5.08 -6.08
N PHE A 142 -7.71 5.14 -6.84
CA PHE A 142 -9.07 5.03 -6.31
C PHE A 142 -9.34 3.62 -5.78
N ASN A 143 -10.39 3.49 -4.98
CA ASN A 143 -10.91 2.18 -4.61
C ASN A 143 -11.31 1.41 -5.87
N GLY A 144 -10.79 0.21 -6.03
CA GLY A 144 -10.98 -0.49 -7.27
C GLY A 144 -12.41 -0.99 -7.48
N ASN A 145 -13.19 -1.28 -6.42
CA ASN A 145 -14.62 -1.60 -6.56
C ASN A 145 -15.39 -0.41 -7.10
N ASP A 146 -15.06 0.80 -6.62
CA ASP A 146 -15.65 2.04 -7.13
C ASP A 146 -15.25 2.26 -8.59
N THR A 147 -13.99 1.99 -8.94
CA THR A 147 -13.53 2.07 -10.33
C THR A 147 -14.30 1.11 -11.25
N VAL A 148 -14.44 -0.16 -10.85
CA VAL A 148 -15.22 -1.15 -11.61
C VAL A 148 -16.68 -0.70 -11.75
N GLN A 149 -17.30 -0.22 -10.70
CA GLN A 149 -18.67 0.28 -10.76
C GLN A 149 -18.80 1.49 -11.69
N PHE A 150 -17.81 2.35 -11.74
CA PHE A 150 -17.79 3.49 -12.65
C PHE A 150 -17.65 3.04 -14.12
N LEU A 151 -16.81 2.04 -14.41
CA LEU A 151 -16.74 1.41 -15.73
C LEU A 151 -18.11 0.84 -16.18
N LEU A 152 -18.87 0.31 -15.24
CA LEU A 152 -20.22 -0.23 -15.47
C LEU A 152 -21.32 0.86 -15.45
N ARG A 153 -20.92 2.13 -15.32
CA ARG A 153 -21.82 3.29 -15.29
C ARG A 153 -22.76 3.34 -14.10
N SER A 154 -22.29 2.88 -12.95
CA SER A 154 -22.98 3.15 -11.69
C SER A 154 -23.01 4.67 -11.42
N PRO A 155 -24.18 5.24 -11.06
CA PRO A 155 -24.31 6.69 -10.87
C PRO A 155 -23.70 7.21 -9.58
N ASN A 156 -23.27 6.34 -8.68
CA ASN A 156 -22.84 6.72 -7.34
C ASN A 156 -21.43 6.17 -7.10
N THR A 157 -20.46 6.94 -7.51
CA THR A 157 -19.03 6.65 -7.33
C THR A 157 -18.29 7.94 -6.98
N PRO A 158 -17.14 7.88 -6.31
CA PRO A 158 -16.37 9.06 -5.94
C PRO A 158 -15.62 9.74 -7.09
N PHE A 159 -15.82 9.31 -8.33
CA PHE A 159 -15.20 9.90 -9.51
C PHE A 159 -15.88 11.19 -9.98
N THR A 160 -17.15 11.34 -9.66
CA THR A 160 -17.97 12.46 -10.15
C THR A 160 -19.04 12.80 -9.12
N ALA A 161 -19.73 13.92 -9.32
CA ALA A 161 -20.91 14.26 -8.51
C ALA A 161 -21.96 13.13 -8.54
N PRO A 162 -22.74 12.94 -7.48
CA PRO A 162 -23.78 11.93 -7.41
C PRO A 162 -24.76 12.01 -8.57
N GLY A 163 -25.10 10.86 -9.15
CA GLY A 163 -25.98 10.74 -10.32
C GLY A 163 -25.28 10.86 -11.68
N VAL A 164 -24.03 11.30 -11.73
CA VAL A 164 -23.27 11.40 -12.97
C VAL A 164 -22.63 10.06 -13.31
N THR A 165 -22.74 9.66 -14.56
CA THR A 165 -22.13 8.43 -15.10
C THR A 165 -21.20 8.76 -16.27
N PRO A 166 -20.14 7.97 -16.51
CA PRO A 166 -19.28 8.19 -17.67
C PRO A 166 -20.05 8.05 -18.97
N ALA A 167 -19.60 8.69 -20.05
CA ALA A 167 -20.10 8.42 -21.37
C ALA A 167 -19.87 6.95 -21.75
N LEU A 168 -20.69 6.42 -22.67
CA LEU A 168 -20.47 5.07 -23.20
C LEU A 168 -19.12 5.01 -23.91
N GLY A 169 -18.31 4.00 -23.60
CA GLY A 169 -16.97 3.85 -24.17
C GLY A 169 -15.93 4.89 -23.72
N ALA A 170 -16.22 5.69 -22.68
CA ALA A 170 -15.26 6.67 -22.18
C ALA A 170 -14.05 5.98 -21.52
N PRO A 171 -12.83 6.49 -21.74
CA PRO A 171 -11.68 6.09 -20.96
C PRO A 171 -11.83 6.57 -19.52
N ILE A 172 -11.42 5.73 -18.58
CA ILE A 172 -11.47 5.98 -17.14
C ILE A 172 -10.08 5.77 -16.55
N GLU A 173 -9.58 6.80 -15.88
CA GLU A 173 -8.36 6.69 -15.07
C GLU A 173 -8.75 6.26 -13.66
N GLY A 174 -8.20 5.14 -13.19
CA GLY A 174 -8.46 4.64 -11.83
C GLY A 174 -7.52 5.24 -10.79
N TYR A 175 -6.88 6.36 -11.09
CA TYR A 175 -6.06 7.15 -10.17
C TYR A 175 -6.22 8.65 -10.45
N ALA A 176 -5.86 9.46 -9.48
CA ALA A 176 -5.68 10.89 -9.68
C ALA A 176 -4.31 11.34 -9.15
N ARG A 177 -3.80 12.43 -9.68
CA ARG A 177 -2.52 13.00 -9.24
C ARG A 177 -2.76 14.04 -8.17
N LYS A 178 -2.13 13.85 -7.00
CA LYS A 178 -2.26 14.74 -5.84
C LYS A 178 -0.89 15.19 -5.35
N PRO A 179 -0.77 16.39 -4.79
CA PRO A 179 0.44 16.82 -4.12
C PRO A 179 0.62 16.03 -2.80
N VAL A 180 1.77 15.39 -2.64
CA VAL A 180 2.11 14.63 -1.43
C VAL A 180 3.43 15.13 -0.87
N SER A 181 3.42 15.51 0.40
CA SER A 181 4.59 15.84 1.19
C SER A 181 4.85 14.76 2.23
N GLN A 182 6.12 14.49 2.50
CA GLN A 182 6.52 13.61 3.58
C GLN A 182 7.68 14.24 4.34
N PHE A 183 7.57 14.27 5.64
CA PHE A 183 8.66 14.63 6.54
C PHE A 183 9.02 13.44 7.41
N SER A 184 10.31 13.16 7.57
CA SER A 184 10.82 12.17 8.51
C SER A 184 11.93 12.76 9.38
N LEU A 185 12.01 12.29 10.60
CA LEU A 185 13.07 12.59 11.57
C LEU A 185 13.49 11.31 12.26
N GLY A 186 14.79 11.07 12.32
CA GLY A 186 15.30 9.89 12.97
C GLY A 186 16.63 10.14 13.70
N ALA A 187 16.94 9.20 14.58
CA ALA A 187 18.17 9.18 15.33
C ALA A 187 18.71 7.75 15.50
N THR A 188 20.02 7.63 15.51
CA THR A 188 20.71 6.38 15.87
C THR A 188 21.78 6.64 16.91
N ASP A 189 21.89 5.74 17.87
CA ASP A 189 22.87 5.84 18.95
C ASP A 189 23.45 4.48 19.32
N THR A 190 24.60 4.48 19.97
CA THR A 190 25.27 3.28 20.43
C THR A 190 25.78 3.46 21.85
N VAL A 191 25.31 2.62 22.75
CA VAL A 191 25.72 2.63 24.16
C VAL A 191 26.53 1.38 24.48
N ALA A 192 27.74 1.56 25.04
CA ALA A 192 28.60 0.46 25.41
C ALA A 192 28.23 -0.13 26.78
N ASN A 193 28.49 -1.42 26.96
CA ASN A 193 28.40 -2.14 28.24
C ASN A 193 26.98 -2.07 28.87
N VAL A 194 25.95 -2.36 28.13
CA VAL A 194 24.55 -2.38 28.58
C VAL A 194 24.03 -3.80 28.70
N LEU A 195 23.43 -4.15 29.84
CA LEU A 195 22.83 -5.48 30.12
C LEU A 195 23.80 -6.66 29.89
N GLY A 196 25.08 -6.45 30.11
CA GLY A 196 26.12 -7.45 29.88
C GLY A 196 26.53 -7.62 28.40
N ALA A 197 25.92 -6.89 27.50
CA ALA A 197 26.34 -6.81 26.10
C ALA A 197 27.49 -5.81 25.93
N ASN A 198 28.34 -6.05 24.95
CA ASN A 198 29.42 -5.12 24.61
C ASN A 198 28.85 -3.80 24.04
N ARG A 199 27.71 -3.88 23.35
CA ARG A 199 27.09 -2.73 22.70
C ARG A 199 25.58 -2.89 22.61
N LEU A 200 24.86 -1.81 22.86
CA LEU A 200 23.45 -1.63 22.47
C LEU A 200 23.39 -0.62 21.34
N ALA A 201 22.88 -1.02 20.18
CA ALA A 201 22.55 -0.11 19.09
C ALA A 201 21.06 0.23 19.15
N LEU A 202 20.74 1.52 19.08
CA LEU A 202 19.38 2.06 19.07
C LEU A 202 19.12 2.81 17.77
N ALA A 203 17.92 2.67 17.24
CA ALA A 203 17.43 3.51 16.15
C ALA A 203 15.98 3.85 16.38
N ALA A 204 15.61 5.10 16.09
CA ALA A 204 14.24 5.59 16.14
C ALA A 204 13.98 6.48 14.93
N GLU A 205 12.81 6.36 14.33
CA GLU A 205 12.35 7.22 13.23
C GLU A 205 10.86 7.47 13.40
N ALA A 206 10.45 8.72 13.17
CA ALA A 206 9.06 9.11 13.02
C ALA A 206 8.88 9.82 11.68
N ALA A 207 7.75 9.56 11.02
CA ALA A 207 7.45 10.22 9.76
C ALA A 207 5.96 10.58 9.68
N VAL A 208 5.69 11.64 8.93
CA VAL A 208 4.35 12.15 8.67
C VAL A 208 4.18 12.39 7.18
N ASN A 209 3.05 11.99 6.64
CA ASN A 209 2.63 12.31 5.28
C ASN A 209 1.50 13.35 5.31
N HIS A 210 1.50 14.21 4.32
CA HIS A 210 0.40 15.12 4.03
C HIS A 210 0.03 15.01 2.56
N ILE A 211 -1.23 14.74 2.28
CA ILE A 211 -1.82 14.70 0.94
C ILE A 211 -2.71 15.94 0.81
N ALA A 212 -2.35 16.84 -0.08
CA ALA A 212 -3.16 18.03 -0.34
C ALA A 212 -4.25 17.73 -1.37
N ASP A 213 -5.31 18.51 -1.31
CA ASP A 213 -6.40 18.51 -2.29
C ASP A 213 -7.13 17.17 -2.44
N LEU A 214 -7.28 16.39 -1.36
CA LEU A 214 -8.06 15.14 -1.40
C LEU A 214 -9.52 15.40 -1.81
N GLY A 215 -10.14 16.46 -1.29
CA GLY A 215 -11.53 16.77 -1.57
C GLY A 215 -12.48 15.65 -1.14
N ASP A 216 -13.51 15.39 -1.95
CA ASP A 216 -14.46 14.30 -1.75
C ASP A 216 -14.02 12.97 -2.39
N GLU A 217 -12.87 12.95 -3.04
CA GLU A 217 -12.32 11.75 -3.67
C GLU A 217 -11.86 10.74 -2.61
N ARG A 218 -11.96 9.45 -2.94
CA ARG A 218 -11.64 8.36 -2.00
C ARG A 218 -10.56 7.46 -2.58
N PHE A 219 -9.38 7.51 -1.97
CA PHE A 219 -8.17 6.80 -2.40
C PHE A 219 -7.78 5.70 -1.42
N GLY A 220 -7.07 4.71 -1.91
CA GLY A 220 -6.20 3.81 -1.17
C GLY A 220 -6.86 2.59 -0.55
N ARG A 221 -8.06 2.65 0.03
CA ARG A 221 -8.70 1.50 0.67
C ARG A 221 -8.85 0.35 -0.32
N GLY A 222 -8.35 -0.84 0.06
CA GLY A 222 -8.43 -2.03 -0.78
C GLY A 222 -9.88 -2.46 -1.05
N GLY A 223 -10.12 -2.98 -2.26
CA GLY A 223 -11.47 -3.40 -2.67
C GLY A 223 -12.08 -4.50 -1.80
N ALA A 224 -11.26 -5.29 -1.09
CA ALA A 224 -11.74 -6.30 -0.14
C ALA A 224 -12.56 -5.71 1.02
N TYR A 225 -12.36 -4.43 1.31
CA TYR A 225 -13.05 -3.71 2.39
C TYR A 225 -14.26 -2.90 1.94
N GLY A 226 -14.79 -3.19 0.76
CA GLY A 226 -15.99 -2.57 0.23
C GLY A 226 -15.75 -1.21 -0.44
N ARG A 227 -16.85 -0.51 -0.70
CA ARG A 227 -16.91 0.76 -1.41
C ARG A 227 -17.01 1.94 -0.44
N SER A 228 -16.75 3.15 -0.93
CA SER A 228 -16.99 4.37 -0.15
C SER A 228 -18.51 4.62 0.10
N GLU A 229 -18.84 5.45 1.08
CA GLU A 229 -20.22 5.87 1.32
C GLU A 229 -20.79 6.64 0.12
N LEU A 230 -19.97 7.38 -0.62
CA LEU A 230 -20.38 8.10 -1.83
C LEU A 230 -20.94 7.18 -2.92
N SER A 231 -20.58 5.91 -2.85
CA SER A 231 -21.01 4.88 -3.79
C SER A 231 -22.40 4.31 -3.53
N THR A 232 -23.02 4.66 -2.42
CA THR A 232 -24.18 3.93 -1.88
C THR A 232 -25.53 4.54 -2.25
N GLY A 233 -25.60 5.48 -3.11
CA GLY A 233 -26.73 6.30 -3.57
C GLY A 233 -28.19 5.86 -3.42
N ALA A 234 -28.44 4.69 -2.90
CA ALA A 234 -29.74 4.19 -2.51
C ALA A 234 -29.58 3.12 -1.41
N TYR A 235 -28.96 3.50 -0.30
CA TYR A 235 -28.90 2.64 0.88
C TYR A 235 -30.29 2.12 1.21
N ASN A 236 -30.45 0.81 1.18
CA ASN A 236 -31.66 0.14 1.62
C ASN A 236 -31.45 -0.37 3.07
N PRO A 237 -31.97 0.31 4.08
CA PRO A 237 -31.79 -0.11 5.47
C PRO A 237 -32.36 -1.51 5.77
N ALA A 238 -33.26 -2.03 4.93
CA ALA A 238 -33.78 -3.38 5.06
C ALA A 238 -32.86 -4.45 4.52
N ASN A 239 -31.84 -4.09 3.72
CA ASN A 239 -30.83 -5.01 3.23
C ASN A 239 -29.48 -4.27 3.03
N PRO A 240 -28.80 -3.91 4.13
CA PRO A 240 -27.55 -3.18 4.06
C PRO A 240 -26.46 -3.94 3.32
N ALA A 241 -26.47 -5.26 3.34
CA ALA A 241 -25.51 -6.10 2.62
C ALA A 241 -25.62 -5.96 1.09
N SER A 242 -26.74 -5.55 0.54
CA SER A 242 -26.95 -5.47 -0.92
C SER A 242 -26.15 -4.37 -1.62
N PHE A 243 -25.63 -3.41 -0.87
CA PHE A 243 -24.89 -2.26 -1.41
C PHE A 243 -23.36 -2.35 -1.28
N CYS A 244 -22.95 -2.98 -0.22
CA CYS A 244 -21.54 -3.23 0.03
C CYS A 244 -20.95 -4.25 -0.89
N ILE A 245 -21.79 -5.09 -1.31
CA ILE A 245 -21.51 -6.26 -2.09
C ILE A 245 -21.85 -5.88 -3.51
N SER A 246 -20.91 -6.00 -4.45
CA SER A 246 -21.20 -5.91 -5.87
C SER A 246 -22.52 -6.63 -6.18
N PRO A 247 -23.35 -6.12 -7.10
CA PRO A 247 -24.53 -6.86 -7.56
C PRO A 247 -24.09 -8.25 -8.00
N GLY A 248 -24.33 -9.27 -7.26
CA GLY A 248 -23.82 -10.61 -7.51
C GLY A 248 -23.28 -11.33 -6.28
N THR A 249 -23.07 -10.61 -5.19
CA THR A 249 -22.74 -11.21 -3.90
C THR A 249 -23.97 -11.54 -3.08
N ALA A 250 -25.17 -11.18 -3.53
CA ALA A 250 -26.44 -11.53 -2.92
C ALA A 250 -26.66 -13.05 -2.71
N ASN A 251 -25.83 -13.87 -3.37
CA ASN A 251 -25.85 -15.34 -3.26
C ASN A 251 -24.60 -15.91 -2.56
N LEU A 252 -23.82 -15.08 -1.86
CA LEU A 252 -22.78 -15.60 -0.98
C LEU A 252 -23.40 -16.25 0.26
N ASP A 253 -22.79 -17.34 0.72
CA ASP A 253 -23.10 -17.92 2.01
C ASP A 253 -22.88 -16.84 3.12
N PRO A 254 -23.69 -16.89 4.20
CA PRO A 254 -23.54 -15.94 5.32
C PRO A 254 -22.11 -15.85 5.86
N GLY A 255 -21.33 -16.94 5.83
CA GLY A 255 -19.92 -16.93 6.22
C GLY A 255 -19.01 -16.20 5.24
N GLN A 256 -19.31 -16.22 3.95
CA GLN A 256 -18.57 -15.48 2.93
C GLN A 256 -18.91 -13.98 2.99
N ILE A 257 -20.16 -13.65 3.37
CA ILE A 257 -20.60 -12.27 3.59
C ILE A 257 -19.90 -11.68 4.82
N ALA A 258 -19.78 -12.44 5.90
CA ALA A 258 -19.05 -12.03 7.10
C ALA A 258 -17.56 -11.74 6.80
N ASN A 259 -16.94 -12.52 5.93
CA ASN A 259 -15.54 -12.31 5.49
C ASN A 259 -15.35 -11.11 4.55
N LEU A 260 -16.42 -10.57 3.96
CA LEU A 260 -16.35 -9.36 3.13
C LEU A 260 -16.45 -8.07 3.95
N ASN A 261 -16.49 -8.19 5.26
CA ASN A 261 -16.62 -7.08 6.21
C ASN A 261 -17.73 -6.10 5.81
N ALA A 262 -18.95 -6.64 5.65
CA ALA A 262 -20.14 -5.90 5.26
C ALA A 262 -20.45 -4.69 6.19
N ASN A 263 -19.87 -4.68 7.39
CA ASN A 263 -19.97 -3.59 8.34
C ASN A 263 -19.20 -2.33 7.91
N ASN A 264 -18.28 -2.45 6.97
CA ASN A 264 -17.46 -1.32 6.50
C ASN A 264 -18.07 -0.60 5.29
N CYS A 265 -19.22 -1.02 4.84
CA CYS A 265 -19.98 -0.30 3.86
C CYS A 265 -20.58 0.96 4.44
N ASN A 266 -20.63 1.99 3.66
CA ASN A 266 -21.05 3.32 4.11
C ASN A 266 -20.10 3.92 5.17
N ASP A 267 -18.90 3.43 5.24
CA ASP A 267 -17.86 3.93 6.13
C ASP A 267 -16.73 4.52 5.32
N ASN A 268 -16.35 5.75 5.61
CA ASN A 268 -15.21 6.41 4.97
C ASN A 268 -13.89 6.12 5.67
N ARG A 269 -13.87 5.33 6.73
CA ARG A 269 -12.63 4.91 7.37
C ARG A 269 -11.79 4.03 6.41
N GLY A 270 -10.50 4.05 6.57
CA GLY A 270 -9.58 3.26 5.76
C GLY A 270 -9.25 3.84 4.39
N PHE A 271 -9.88 4.95 3.97
CA PHE A 271 -9.44 5.76 2.83
C PHE A 271 -8.37 6.75 3.26
N PHE A 272 -7.56 7.20 2.31
CA PHE A 272 -6.51 8.17 2.60
C PHE A 272 -7.07 9.42 3.26
N THR A 273 -6.35 9.89 4.27
CA THR A 273 -6.61 11.12 5.02
C THR A 273 -5.61 12.18 4.62
N ASP A 274 -5.90 13.45 4.86
CA ASP A 274 -4.98 14.56 4.61
C ASP A 274 -3.65 14.35 5.32
N TRP A 275 -3.68 13.80 6.53
CA TRP A 275 -2.51 13.51 7.35
C TRP A 275 -2.49 12.05 7.76
N SER A 276 -1.29 11.49 7.78
CA SER A 276 -1.03 10.16 8.35
C SER A 276 0.39 10.11 8.89
N TRP A 277 0.60 9.42 10.03
CA TRP A 277 1.91 9.37 10.65
C TRP A 277 2.13 8.10 11.46
N GLY A 278 3.39 7.81 11.69
CA GLY A 278 3.80 6.67 12.48
C GLY A 278 5.27 6.74 12.87
N TYR A 279 5.72 5.75 13.63
CA TYR A 279 7.10 5.64 14.05
C TYR A 279 7.60 4.20 14.05
N ARG A 280 8.92 4.07 14.02
CA ARG A 280 9.65 2.81 14.09
C ARG A 280 10.76 2.90 15.10
N LEU A 281 10.95 1.84 15.89
CA LEU A 281 12.00 1.72 16.90
C LEU A 281 12.77 0.43 16.66
N ARG A 282 14.07 0.46 16.89
CA ARG A 282 14.92 -0.72 16.86
C ARG A 282 15.90 -0.68 18.02
N GLY A 283 16.09 -1.83 18.67
CA GLY A 283 17.15 -2.08 19.64
C GLY A 283 17.86 -3.38 19.32
N ALA A 284 19.20 -3.39 19.35
CA ALA A 284 20.01 -4.58 19.13
C ALA A 284 21.16 -4.62 20.13
N LEU A 285 21.30 -5.72 20.85
CA LEU A 285 22.37 -5.97 21.81
C LEU A 285 23.41 -6.89 21.15
N SER A 286 24.69 -6.50 21.15
CA SER A 286 25.77 -7.34 20.62
C SER A 286 26.57 -7.92 21.78
N TYR A 287 26.63 -9.24 21.84
CA TYR A 287 27.40 -10.00 22.83
C TYR A 287 28.59 -10.67 22.14
N GLU A 288 29.79 -10.24 22.49
CA GLU A 288 31.03 -10.86 22.07
C GLU A 288 31.52 -11.79 23.18
N GLY A 289 31.92 -12.99 22.84
CA GLY A 289 32.51 -13.94 23.79
C GLY A 289 31.53 -14.81 24.58
N LEU A 290 30.21 -14.75 24.31
CA LEU A 290 29.25 -15.75 24.82
C LEU A 290 29.52 -17.15 24.26
N LEU A 291 29.93 -17.22 23.01
CA LEU A 291 30.35 -18.42 22.30
C LEU A 291 31.72 -18.17 21.66
N PRO A 292 32.59 -19.22 21.54
CA PRO A 292 33.90 -19.05 20.90
C PRO A 292 33.79 -18.50 19.47
N SER A 293 34.51 -17.42 19.19
CA SER A 293 34.56 -16.76 17.86
C SER A 293 33.20 -16.38 17.26
N THR A 294 32.19 -16.19 18.10
CA THR A 294 30.83 -15.90 17.67
C THR A 294 30.32 -14.61 18.32
N VAL A 295 29.74 -13.70 17.52
CA VAL A 295 28.94 -12.58 18.02
C VAL A 295 27.48 -13.01 18.02
N VAL A 296 26.80 -12.79 19.14
CA VAL A 296 25.35 -13.07 19.28
C VAL A 296 24.61 -11.76 19.40
N THR A 297 23.66 -11.52 18.51
CA THR A 297 22.92 -10.25 18.45
C THR A 297 21.42 -10.48 18.50
N PRO A 298 20.79 -10.49 19.69
CA PRO A 298 19.35 -10.35 19.80
C PRO A 298 18.91 -8.93 19.41
N SER A 299 17.81 -8.82 18.68
CA SER A 299 17.23 -7.52 18.34
C SER A 299 15.71 -7.52 18.42
N ILE A 300 15.17 -6.34 18.65
CA ILE A 300 13.74 -6.03 18.60
C ILE A 300 13.50 -4.86 17.66
N ASN A 301 12.48 -4.99 16.82
CA ASN A 301 11.98 -3.92 15.98
C ASN A 301 10.50 -3.72 16.33
N PHE A 302 10.07 -2.47 16.38
CA PHE A 302 8.68 -2.12 16.60
C PHE A 302 8.24 -1.07 15.59
N ARG A 303 7.06 -1.26 15.00
CA ARG A 303 6.39 -0.31 14.12
C ARG A 303 5.02 0.01 14.68
N HIS A 304 4.63 1.28 14.60
CA HIS A 304 3.27 1.73 14.88
C HIS A 304 2.87 2.82 13.89
N ASP A 305 1.86 2.56 13.10
CA ASP A 305 1.18 3.53 12.28
C ASP A 305 0.05 4.13 13.15
N VAL A 306 0.27 5.36 13.65
CA VAL A 306 -0.47 5.88 14.81
C VAL A 306 -1.84 6.42 14.42
N ASP A 307 -1.88 7.23 13.35
CA ASP A 307 -3.09 7.93 12.96
C ASP A 307 -3.11 8.18 11.46
N GLY A 308 -4.29 8.12 10.86
CA GLY A 308 -4.55 8.36 9.46
C GLY A 308 -4.11 7.27 8.51
N TYR A 309 -4.59 7.39 7.28
CA TYR A 309 -4.33 6.47 6.18
C TYR A 309 -3.59 7.21 5.07
N GLY A 310 -2.58 6.58 4.49
CA GLY A 310 -1.79 7.18 3.44
C GLY A 310 -0.97 6.15 2.68
N PRO A 311 -0.13 6.57 1.73
CA PRO A 311 0.70 5.63 0.97
C PRO A 311 1.64 4.78 1.83
N ASN A 312 2.04 5.29 3.02
CA ASN A 312 3.04 4.66 3.89
C ASN A 312 2.48 4.22 5.25
N PHE A 313 1.32 4.71 5.65
CA PHE A 313 0.74 4.48 6.97
C PHE A 313 -0.67 3.95 6.87
N GLN A 314 -1.02 3.09 7.81
CA GLN A 314 -2.34 2.53 7.97
C GLN A 314 -2.71 2.54 9.47
N GLU A 315 -3.57 3.47 9.84
CA GLU A 315 -3.97 3.76 11.22
C GLU A 315 -4.18 2.51 12.06
N GLY A 316 -3.58 2.50 13.26
CA GLY A 316 -3.72 1.43 14.23
C GLY A 316 -2.84 0.21 13.95
N GLN A 317 -2.20 0.09 12.79
CA GLN A 317 -1.35 -1.05 12.47
C GLN A 317 -0.07 -1.04 13.28
N LYS A 318 0.25 -2.18 13.88
CA LYS A 318 1.47 -2.42 14.65
C LYS A 318 2.17 -3.67 14.16
N ALA A 319 3.48 -3.70 14.35
CA ALA A 319 4.26 -4.90 14.15
C ALA A 319 5.40 -4.96 15.16
N VAL A 320 5.70 -6.15 15.66
CA VAL A 320 6.90 -6.43 16.42
C VAL A 320 7.72 -7.50 15.70
N GLY A 321 9.01 -7.25 15.52
CA GLY A 321 9.96 -8.21 15.00
C GLY A 321 10.99 -8.54 16.05
N LEU A 322 11.20 -9.82 16.33
CA LEU A 322 12.26 -10.31 17.19
C LEU A 322 13.25 -11.08 16.33
N SER A 323 14.54 -10.86 16.51
CA SER A 323 15.55 -11.69 15.87
C SER A 323 16.70 -12.06 16.79
N LEU A 324 17.33 -13.19 16.48
CA LEU A 324 18.55 -13.68 17.13
C LEU A 324 19.53 -14.08 16.04
N LEU A 325 20.58 -13.26 15.88
CA LEU A 325 21.62 -13.45 14.88
C LEU A 325 22.88 -13.99 15.56
N PHE A 326 23.46 -15.02 14.97
CA PHE A 326 24.77 -15.60 15.30
C PHE A 326 25.72 -15.36 14.14
N GLU A 327 26.85 -14.72 14.38
CA GLU A 327 27.90 -14.46 13.39
C GLU A 327 29.18 -15.14 13.83
N TYR A 328 29.57 -16.20 13.12
CA TYR A 328 30.78 -16.97 13.41
C TYR A 328 31.89 -16.61 12.44
N ARG A 329 33.01 -16.11 13.00
CA ARG A 329 34.24 -15.71 12.26
C ARG A 329 34.04 -14.75 11.08
N ASN A 330 32.92 -14.04 11.03
CA ASN A 330 32.46 -13.19 9.94
C ASN A 330 32.17 -13.91 8.61
N ASP A 331 32.37 -15.24 8.54
CA ASP A 331 32.17 -16.04 7.33
C ASP A 331 30.77 -16.69 7.31
N TYR A 332 30.21 -16.95 8.47
CA TYR A 332 28.92 -17.65 8.62
C TYR A 332 27.99 -16.80 9.45
N SER A 333 26.75 -16.65 9.03
CA SER A 333 25.70 -16.12 9.89
C SER A 333 24.45 -16.99 9.86
N LEU A 334 23.84 -17.14 11.03
CA LEU A 334 22.57 -17.84 11.21
C LEU A 334 21.64 -16.90 11.98
N GLU A 335 20.47 -16.61 11.39
CA GLU A 335 19.48 -15.76 12.01
C GLU A 335 18.15 -16.50 12.13
N PHE A 336 17.57 -16.42 13.32
CA PHE A 336 16.17 -16.78 13.58
C PHE A 336 15.39 -15.48 13.78
N ALA A 337 14.29 -15.34 13.07
CA ALA A 337 13.42 -14.18 13.22
C ALA A 337 11.95 -14.58 13.30
N TYR A 338 11.18 -13.80 14.07
CA TYR A 338 9.73 -13.89 14.16
C TYR A 338 9.13 -12.50 14.02
N ASN A 339 8.11 -12.36 13.20
CA ASN A 339 7.37 -11.13 13.02
C ASN A 339 5.89 -11.37 13.33
N ASP A 340 5.34 -10.51 14.17
CA ASP A 340 3.98 -10.48 14.63
C ASP A 340 3.33 -9.17 14.19
N PHE A 341 2.18 -9.26 13.53
CA PHE A 341 1.41 -8.11 13.06
C PHE A 341 0.11 -8.04 13.84
N PHE A 342 -0.15 -6.91 14.47
CA PHE A 342 -1.30 -6.71 15.32
C PHE A 342 -1.80 -5.27 15.29
N GLY A 343 -2.95 -5.06 15.87
CA GLY A 343 -3.61 -3.77 15.94
C GLY A 343 -5.05 -3.91 15.45
N SER A 344 -5.97 -3.16 16.02
CA SER A 344 -7.37 -3.19 15.62
C SER A 344 -7.57 -2.35 14.37
N ASN A 345 -7.25 -2.89 13.21
CA ASN A 345 -7.51 -2.20 11.96
C ASN A 345 -8.41 -3.05 11.07
N ASP A 346 -9.65 -2.61 10.91
CA ASP A 346 -10.65 -3.26 10.06
C ASP A 346 -10.27 -3.28 8.57
N PHE A 347 -9.23 -2.55 8.18
CA PHE A 347 -8.82 -2.30 6.79
C PHE A 347 -7.42 -2.83 6.46
N THR A 348 -6.84 -3.69 7.27
CA THR A 348 -5.56 -4.35 7.01
C THR A 348 -5.73 -5.83 6.69
N THR A 349 -4.85 -6.36 5.85
CA THR A 349 -4.74 -7.80 5.57
C THR A 349 -3.53 -8.41 6.26
N LEU A 350 -2.90 -7.71 7.21
CA LEU A 350 -1.64 -8.15 7.80
C LEU A 350 -1.80 -8.85 9.15
N ASP A 351 -2.90 -8.66 9.86
CA ASP A 351 -3.09 -9.15 11.23
C ASP A 351 -3.02 -10.68 11.38
N ASP A 352 -3.14 -11.43 10.28
CA ASP A 352 -3.04 -12.90 10.24
C ASP A 352 -1.78 -13.39 9.50
N ARG A 353 -0.80 -12.51 9.26
CA ARG A 353 0.39 -12.80 8.45
C ARG A 353 1.68 -12.89 9.25
N ASP A 354 1.57 -13.35 10.48
CA ASP A 354 2.71 -13.66 11.30
C ASP A 354 3.58 -14.71 10.66
N PHE A 355 4.88 -14.55 10.76
CA PHE A 355 5.79 -15.53 10.19
C PHE A 355 7.08 -15.65 11.01
N ALA A 356 7.66 -16.86 10.96
CA ALA A 356 9.01 -17.14 11.40
C ALA A 356 9.92 -17.41 10.20
N SER A 357 11.16 -17.01 10.29
CA SER A 357 12.18 -17.26 9.26
C SER A 357 13.50 -17.72 9.87
N VAL A 358 14.23 -18.52 9.10
CA VAL A 358 15.60 -18.92 9.38
C VAL A 358 16.45 -18.58 8.17
N ASN A 359 17.48 -17.77 8.38
CA ASN A 359 18.40 -17.33 7.34
C ASN A 359 19.81 -17.85 7.63
N LEU A 360 20.40 -18.54 6.68
CA LEU A 360 21.79 -18.97 6.71
C LEU A 360 22.56 -18.25 5.60
N LYS A 361 23.67 -17.57 5.96
CA LYS A 361 24.56 -16.93 4.99
C LYS A 361 25.96 -17.47 5.18
N VAL A 362 26.63 -17.75 4.06
CA VAL A 362 28.04 -18.12 3.98
C VAL A 362 28.73 -17.12 3.07
N SER A 363 29.82 -16.53 3.56
CA SER A 363 30.68 -15.62 2.80
C SER A 363 32.01 -16.33 2.52
N PHE A 364 32.49 -16.31 1.27
CA PHE A 364 33.74 -16.94 0.84
C PHE A 364 34.50 -16.07 -0.14
#